data_accbc8a93d7e2cd1ff05da0aefc7652c
#
_entry.id   accbc8a93d7e2cd1ff05da0aefc7652c
#
_cell.length_a   1.000
_cell.length_b   1.000
_cell.length_c   1.000
_cell.angle_alpha   90.00
_cell.angle_beta   90.00
_cell.angle_gamma   90.00
#
_symmetry.space_group_name_H-M   'P 1'
#
loop_
_entity.id
_entity.type
_entity.pdbx_description
1 polymer ?
#
loop_
_entity_poly.entity_id
_entity_poly.type
_entity_poly.pdbx_seq_one_letter_code
_entity_poly.pdbx_strand_id
1 'polypeptide(L)'
;DAAVFYDIKRWISDADRVESVILKSGYKYQFPRKEMLRAYLDHLLEMARQQFKCSFTNIQLLAPIRQKEKFRRVFKELLPEYTVNCELDEGMAVLFHSIHSMIRAKEYEERRWYHALVIDCGGGTTDLTSGRFRIENNRVSYIIDLETRYENGDTNLGGNNLTYRILQLLKLRLTEELGFQTKEALFIGGAEEGKSAYEELERRYLQAEE
;
A
#
# COMPACT_ATOMS: atom_id res chain seq x y z
N ASP A 1 0.01 4.69 -28.67
CA ASP A 1 -0.90 5.12 -27.60
C ASP A 1 -0.64 4.29 -26.37
N ALA A 2 -0.29 4.92 -25.25
CA ALA A 2 -0.06 4.25 -23.99
C ALA A 2 -1.00 4.83 -22.92
N ALA A 3 -1.66 3.95 -22.18
CA ALA A 3 -2.35 4.31 -20.95
C ALA A 3 -1.40 4.08 -19.76
N VAL A 4 -1.43 4.98 -18.79
CA VAL A 4 -0.64 4.87 -17.56
C VAL A 4 -1.58 4.60 -16.40
N PHE A 5 -1.26 3.58 -15.64
CA PHE A 5 -2.02 3.18 -14.46
C PHE A 5 -1.21 3.46 -13.20
N TYR A 6 -1.88 3.97 -12.19
CA TYR A 6 -1.29 4.31 -10.89
C TYR A 6 -1.90 3.44 -9.79
N ASP A 7 -1.21 3.34 -8.66
CA ASP A 7 -1.69 2.67 -7.45
C ASP A 7 -2.09 1.19 -7.64
N ILE A 8 -1.36 0.47 -8.48
CA ILE A 8 -1.63 -0.94 -8.81
C ILE A 8 -1.75 -1.82 -7.55
N LYS A 9 -0.97 -1.53 -6.50
CA LYS A 9 -1.06 -2.26 -5.21
C LYS A 9 -2.48 -2.21 -4.64
N ARG A 10 -3.19 -1.09 -4.76
CA ARG A 10 -4.58 -0.94 -4.29
C ARG A 10 -5.59 -1.76 -5.10
N TRP A 11 -5.25 -2.11 -6.33
CA TRP A 11 -6.11 -2.93 -7.20
C TRP A 11 -6.29 -4.36 -6.68
N ILE A 12 -5.41 -4.84 -5.83
CA ILE A 12 -5.53 -6.17 -5.21
C ILE A 12 -6.81 -6.25 -4.37
N SER A 13 -7.24 -5.13 -3.78
CA SER A 13 -8.49 -5.08 -3.03
C SER A 13 -9.74 -5.29 -3.89
N ASP A 14 -9.65 -5.08 -5.21
CA ASP A 14 -10.75 -5.19 -6.18
C ASP A 14 -10.22 -5.73 -7.53
N ALA A 15 -9.52 -6.85 -7.48
CA ALA A 15 -8.77 -7.41 -8.61
C ALA A 15 -9.67 -7.89 -9.78
N ASP A 16 -10.92 -8.21 -9.50
CA ASP A 16 -11.89 -8.67 -10.51
C ASP A 16 -12.56 -7.52 -11.27
N ARG A 17 -12.41 -6.29 -10.80
CA ARG A 17 -13.00 -5.13 -11.45
C ARG A 17 -12.48 -4.96 -12.87
N VAL A 18 -13.39 -4.63 -13.78
CA VAL A 18 -13.04 -4.33 -15.19
C VAL A 18 -12.74 -2.85 -15.32
N GLU A 19 -11.57 -2.55 -15.86
CA GLU A 19 -11.16 -1.21 -16.23
C GLU A 19 -11.40 -0.97 -17.72
N SER A 20 -11.62 0.28 -18.13
CA SER A 20 -11.75 0.65 -19.51
C SER A 20 -10.80 1.78 -19.89
N VAL A 21 -10.15 1.63 -21.04
CA VAL A 21 -9.26 2.62 -21.62
C VAL A 21 -9.77 3.01 -22.99
N ILE A 22 -9.78 4.30 -23.27
CA ILE A 22 -10.07 4.83 -24.59
C ILE A 22 -8.74 5.24 -25.21
N LEU A 23 -8.36 4.57 -26.28
CA LEU A 23 -7.16 4.89 -27.03
C LEU A 23 -7.36 6.18 -27.84
N LYS A 24 -6.28 6.83 -28.26
CA LYS A 24 -6.35 8.03 -29.11
C LYS A 24 -7.09 7.80 -30.43
N SER A 25 -7.13 6.56 -30.90
CA SER A 25 -7.94 6.13 -32.04
C SER A 25 -9.45 6.13 -31.81
N GLY A 26 -9.90 6.39 -30.56
CA GLY A 26 -11.29 6.27 -30.14
C GLY A 26 -11.73 4.83 -29.79
N TYR A 27 -10.84 3.84 -29.99
CA TYR A 27 -11.15 2.46 -29.64
C TYR A 27 -11.19 2.30 -28.12
N LYS A 28 -12.27 1.68 -27.62
CA LYS A 28 -12.45 1.36 -26.19
C LYS A 28 -12.00 -0.06 -25.93
N TYR A 29 -11.00 -0.21 -25.08
CA TYR A 29 -10.52 -1.50 -24.61
C TYR A 29 -10.93 -1.71 -23.14
N GLN A 30 -11.37 -2.92 -22.83
CA GLN A 30 -11.78 -3.32 -21.47
C GLN A 30 -10.98 -4.53 -21.04
N PHE A 31 -10.54 -4.55 -19.78
CA PHE A 31 -9.78 -5.65 -19.20
C PHE A 31 -10.02 -5.74 -17.69
N PRO A 32 -10.01 -6.94 -17.09
CA PRO A 32 -10.01 -7.08 -15.65
C PRO A 32 -8.66 -6.65 -15.07
N ARG A 33 -8.67 -6.06 -13.89
CA ARG A 33 -7.45 -5.63 -13.18
C ARG A 33 -6.43 -6.75 -13.02
N LYS A 34 -6.90 -7.99 -12.86
CA LYS A 34 -6.06 -9.20 -12.79
C LYS A 34 -5.08 -9.34 -13.96
N GLU A 35 -5.53 -9.07 -15.19
CA GLU A 35 -4.66 -9.18 -16.36
C GLU A 35 -3.49 -8.20 -16.29
N MET A 36 -3.77 -6.97 -15.87
CA MET A 36 -2.72 -5.96 -15.71
C MET A 36 -1.79 -6.28 -14.55
N LEU A 37 -2.35 -6.75 -13.42
CA LEU A 37 -1.56 -7.21 -12.28
C LEU A 37 -0.64 -8.37 -12.68
N ARG A 38 -1.16 -9.33 -13.42
CA ARG A 38 -0.35 -10.45 -13.93
C ARG A 38 0.77 -9.98 -14.85
N ALA A 39 0.46 -9.14 -15.83
CA ALA A 39 1.46 -8.59 -16.76
C ALA A 39 2.57 -7.81 -16.01
N TYR A 40 2.20 -7.03 -15.02
CA TYR A 40 3.15 -6.31 -14.17
C TYR A 40 4.06 -7.26 -13.38
N LEU A 41 3.49 -8.30 -12.77
CA LEU A 41 4.25 -9.30 -12.00
C LEU A 41 5.19 -10.11 -12.90
N ASP A 42 4.72 -10.52 -14.08
CA ASP A 42 5.56 -11.22 -15.06
C ASP A 42 6.77 -10.38 -15.48
N HIS A 43 6.54 -9.08 -15.71
CA HIS A 43 7.62 -8.15 -16.04
C HIS A 43 8.63 -8.02 -14.89
N LEU A 44 8.17 -7.87 -13.63
CA LEU A 44 9.05 -7.78 -12.47
C LEU A 44 9.87 -9.08 -12.27
N LEU A 45 9.22 -10.23 -12.40
CA LEU A 45 9.87 -11.52 -12.25
C LEU A 45 10.91 -11.77 -13.36
N GLU A 46 10.61 -11.34 -14.58
CA GLU A 46 11.55 -11.43 -15.68
C GLU A 46 12.77 -10.52 -15.46
N MET A 47 12.56 -9.27 -15.05
CA MET A 47 13.66 -8.38 -14.67
C MET A 47 14.54 -8.98 -13.57
N ALA A 48 13.91 -9.58 -12.55
CA ALA A 48 14.62 -10.22 -11.46
C ALA A 48 15.43 -11.44 -11.94
N ARG A 49 14.87 -12.28 -12.82
CA ARG A 49 15.58 -13.41 -13.44
C ARG A 49 16.81 -12.95 -14.21
N GLN A 50 16.65 -11.89 -14.99
CA GLN A 50 17.75 -11.32 -15.77
C GLN A 50 18.85 -10.74 -14.87
N GLN A 51 18.49 -10.03 -13.81
CA GLN A 51 19.43 -9.41 -12.90
C GLN A 51 20.17 -10.43 -12.05
N PHE A 52 19.46 -11.39 -11.47
CA PHE A 52 20.04 -12.38 -10.55
C PHE A 52 20.50 -13.68 -11.25
N LYS A 53 20.20 -13.83 -12.54
CA LYS A 53 20.55 -15.02 -13.36
C LYS A 53 20.11 -16.34 -12.71
N CYS A 54 18.94 -16.34 -12.10
CA CYS A 54 18.35 -17.50 -11.44
C CYS A 54 16.85 -17.59 -11.73
N SER A 55 16.28 -18.80 -11.50
CA SER A 55 14.86 -19.01 -11.50
C SER A 55 14.32 -18.96 -10.07
N PHE A 56 13.11 -18.45 -9.90
CA PHE A 56 12.41 -18.41 -8.62
C PHE A 56 11.34 -19.48 -8.58
N THR A 57 11.18 -20.15 -7.44
CA THR A 57 10.10 -21.11 -7.18
C THR A 57 9.20 -20.64 -6.04
N ASN A 58 9.76 -19.84 -5.14
CA ASN A 58 9.07 -19.32 -3.96
C ASN A 58 9.04 -17.79 -4.00
N ILE A 59 7.90 -17.24 -3.69
CA ILE A 59 7.68 -15.80 -3.59
C ILE A 59 7.16 -15.49 -2.20
N GLN A 60 7.87 -14.64 -1.47
CA GLN A 60 7.40 -14.08 -0.21
C GLN A 60 6.78 -12.71 -0.49
N LEU A 61 5.51 -12.56 -0.15
CA LEU A 61 4.81 -11.28 -0.21
C LEU A 61 4.81 -10.61 1.15
N LEU A 62 4.92 -9.30 1.13
CA LEU A 62 4.56 -8.43 2.24
C LEU A 62 3.20 -7.81 1.92
N ALA A 63 2.31 -7.83 2.86
CA ALA A 63 0.96 -7.32 2.68
C ALA A 63 0.50 -6.52 3.90
N PRO A 64 -0.34 -5.49 3.69
CA PRO A 64 -0.98 -4.80 4.79
C PRO A 64 -1.72 -5.78 5.69
N ILE A 65 -1.66 -5.58 7.00
CA ILE A 65 -2.14 -6.53 8.00
C ILE A 65 -3.58 -6.97 7.72
N ARG A 66 -4.47 -6.03 7.47
CA ARG A 66 -5.90 -6.30 7.21
C ARG A 66 -6.18 -6.96 5.86
N GLN A 67 -5.19 -6.99 4.96
CA GLN A 67 -5.37 -7.51 3.60
C GLN A 67 -4.59 -8.81 3.33
N LYS A 68 -3.86 -9.38 4.31
CA LYS A 68 -3.02 -10.58 4.14
C LYS A 68 -3.75 -11.73 3.42
N GLU A 69 -4.94 -12.10 3.88
CA GLU A 69 -5.71 -13.20 3.27
C GLU A 69 -6.14 -12.92 1.84
N LYS A 70 -6.51 -11.67 1.55
CA LYS A 70 -6.88 -11.25 0.22
C LYS A 70 -5.69 -11.26 -0.72
N PHE A 71 -4.54 -10.73 -0.29
CA PHE A 71 -3.28 -10.79 -1.03
C PHE A 71 -2.90 -12.23 -1.33
N ARG A 72 -2.88 -13.09 -0.31
CA ARG A 72 -2.57 -14.52 -0.48
C ARG A 72 -3.44 -15.16 -1.55
N ARG A 73 -4.76 -14.95 -1.51
CA ARG A 73 -5.70 -15.53 -2.47
C ARG A 73 -5.45 -15.02 -3.88
N VAL A 74 -5.38 -13.69 -4.06
CA VAL A 74 -5.21 -13.06 -5.37
C VAL A 74 -3.87 -13.45 -5.98
N PHE A 75 -2.78 -13.43 -5.23
CA PHE A 75 -1.46 -13.79 -5.76
C PHE A 75 -1.31 -15.27 -6.05
N LYS A 76 -1.94 -16.17 -5.29
CA LYS A 76 -1.98 -17.60 -5.64
C LYS A 76 -2.75 -17.84 -6.95
N GLU A 77 -3.78 -17.06 -7.21
CA GLU A 77 -4.52 -17.11 -8.46
C GLU A 77 -3.72 -16.52 -9.64
N LEU A 78 -3.02 -15.40 -9.41
CA LEU A 78 -2.20 -14.75 -10.42
C LEU A 78 -0.93 -15.52 -10.77
N LEU A 79 -0.34 -16.23 -9.82
CA LEU A 79 0.97 -16.87 -9.91
C LEU A 79 0.89 -18.37 -9.53
N PRO A 80 0.06 -19.18 -10.23
CA PRO A 80 -0.16 -20.58 -9.87
C PRO A 80 1.09 -21.45 -10.02
N GLU A 81 2.07 -21.02 -10.81
CA GLU A 81 3.35 -21.70 -11.03
C GLU A 81 4.35 -21.49 -9.89
N TYR A 82 4.06 -20.63 -8.92
CA TYR A 82 4.94 -20.31 -7.79
C TYR A 82 4.33 -20.74 -6.45
N THR A 83 5.20 -21.06 -5.51
CA THR A 83 4.80 -21.15 -4.10
C THR A 83 4.73 -19.73 -3.52
N VAL A 84 3.53 -19.24 -3.25
CA VAL A 84 3.31 -17.91 -2.72
C VAL A 84 3.06 -17.98 -1.23
N ASN A 85 3.92 -17.32 -0.44
CA ASN A 85 3.82 -17.12 1.00
C ASN A 85 3.47 -15.65 1.31
N CYS A 86 2.62 -15.44 2.31
CA CYS A 86 2.19 -14.11 2.75
C CYS A 86 2.07 -14.06 4.29
N GLU A 87 3.09 -14.59 4.97
CA GLU A 87 3.08 -14.68 6.44
C GLU A 87 3.59 -13.41 7.11
N LEU A 88 4.58 -12.77 6.47
CA LEU A 88 5.15 -11.52 6.96
C LEU A 88 4.30 -10.33 6.52
N ASP A 89 4.13 -9.37 7.40
CA ASP A 89 3.60 -8.05 7.08
C ASP A 89 4.71 -7.01 6.93
N GLU A 90 4.33 -5.82 6.47
CA GLU A 90 5.28 -4.73 6.21
C GLU A 90 5.94 -4.25 7.52
N GLY A 91 5.18 -4.16 8.62
CA GLY A 91 5.71 -3.73 9.93
C GLY A 91 6.73 -4.71 10.49
N MET A 92 6.48 -6.02 10.37
CA MET A 92 7.43 -7.05 10.77
C MET A 92 8.72 -7.00 9.96
N ALA A 93 8.64 -6.74 8.65
CA ALA A 93 9.82 -6.61 7.80
C ALA A 93 10.68 -5.42 8.23
N VAL A 94 10.08 -4.28 8.56
CA VAL A 94 10.77 -3.10 9.10
C VAL A 94 11.42 -3.43 10.43
N LEU A 95 10.73 -4.14 11.31
CA LEU A 95 11.27 -4.54 12.62
C LEU A 95 12.49 -5.46 12.46
N PHE A 96 12.42 -6.47 11.59
CA PHE A 96 13.57 -7.32 11.29
C PHE A 96 14.77 -6.55 10.75
N HIS A 97 14.53 -5.58 9.86
CA HIS A 97 15.59 -4.72 9.35
C HIS A 97 16.23 -3.90 10.47
N SER A 98 15.44 -3.35 11.38
CA SER A 98 15.92 -2.58 12.53
C SER A 98 16.76 -3.44 13.48
N ILE A 99 16.30 -4.65 13.80
CA ILE A 99 17.05 -5.60 14.63
C ILE A 99 18.37 -5.96 13.98
N HIS A 100 18.38 -6.25 12.67
CA HIS A 100 19.62 -6.53 11.94
C HIS A 100 20.60 -5.34 11.97
N SER A 101 20.09 -4.12 11.87
CA SER A 101 20.92 -2.91 11.97
C SER A 101 21.53 -2.74 13.36
N MET A 102 20.75 -2.97 14.43
CA MET A 102 21.25 -2.97 15.81
C MET A 102 22.35 -4.02 16.04
N ILE A 103 22.19 -5.22 15.48
CA ILE A 103 23.20 -6.28 15.54
C ILE A 103 24.49 -5.84 14.85
N ARG A 104 24.38 -5.28 13.64
CA ARG A 104 25.56 -4.80 12.88
C ARG A 104 26.28 -3.66 13.58
N ALA A 105 25.55 -2.73 14.16
CA ALA A 105 26.10 -1.61 14.91
C ALA A 105 26.60 -2.01 16.31
N LYS A 106 26.26 -3.21 16.80
CA LYS A 106 26.49 -3.67 18.17
C LYS A 106 25.81 -2.77 19.21
N GLU A 107 24.66 -2.22 18.88
CA GLU A 107 23.87 -1.30 19.71
C GLU A 107 22.75 -2.05 20.44
N TYR A 108 23.06 -3.17 21.05
CA TYR A 108 22.11 -3.95 21.85
C TYR A 108 22.77 -4.51 23.11
N GLU A 109 21.97 -4.72 24.14
CA GLU A 109 22.34 -5.46 25.34
C GLU A 109 21.84 -6.91 25.20
N GLU A 110 22.73 -7.86 25.44
CA GLU A 110 22.44 -9.27 25.30
C GLU A 110 21.29 -9.70 26.22
N ARG A 111 20.31 -10.43 25.68
CA ARG A 111 19.14 -10.96 26.39
C ARG A 111 18.19 -9.90 26.97
N ARG A 112 18.42 -8.63 26.73
CA ARG A 112 17.51 -7.56 27.14
C ARG A 112 16.29 -7.54 26.23
N TRP A 113 15.10 -7.36 26.82
CA TRP A 113 13.87 -7.12 26.08
C TRP A 113 13.78 -5.66 25.65
N TYR A 114 13.61 -5.48 24.35
CA TYR A 114 13.30 -4.21 23.71
C TYR A 114 11.83 -4.19 23.31
N HIS A 115 11.20 -3.03 23.44
CA HIS A 115 9.85 -2.79 22.94
C HIS A 115 9.94 -1.93 21.68
N ALA A 116 9.19 -2.33 20.66
CA ALA A 116 9.17 -1.62 19.38
C ALA A 116 7.73 -1.30 18.97
N LEU A 117 7.58 -0.14 18.36
CA LEU A 117 6.40 0.27 17.63
C LEU A 117 6.85 0.68 16.24
N VAL A 118 6.31 0.01 15.24
CA VAL A 118 6.48 0.36 13.83
C VAL A 118 5.21 1.05 13.36
N ILE A 119 5.38 2.22 12.77
CA ILE A 119 4.33 2.97 12.10
C ILE A 119 4.76 3.07 10.64
N ASP A 120 4.15 2.28 9.78
CA ASP A 120 4.40 2.31 8.34
C ASP A 120 3.29 3.09 7.64
N CYS A 121 3.58 4.35 7.31
CA CYS A 121 2.66 5.22 6.58
C CYS A 121 3.08 5.27 5.11
N GLY A 122 2.53 4.36 4.32
CA GLY A 122 2.75 4.28 2.89
C GLY A 122 1.94 5.30 2.07
N GLY A 123 1.92 5.12 0.74
CA GLY A 123 1.11 5.96 -0.15
C GLY A 123 -0.40 5.72 -0.02
N GLY A 124 -0.81 4.49 0.22
CA GLY A 124 -2.22 4.09 0.23
C GLY A 124 -2.74 3.53 1.55
N THR A 125 -1.85 3.08 2.43
CA THR A 125 -2.19 2.41 3.70
C THR A 125 -1.31 2.93 4.82
N THR A 126 -1.77 2.77 6.05
CA THR A 126 -0.96 2.98 7.26
C THR A 126 -1.08 1.74 8.12
N ASP A 127 0.04 1.10 8.43
CA ASP A 127 0.10 -0.10 9.25
C ASP A 127 0.82 0.19 10.57
N LEU A 128 0.30 -0.41 11.65
CA LEU A 128 0.83 -0.29 13.01
C LEU A 128 1.17 -1.69 13.51
N THR A 129 2.42 -1.91 13.84
CA THR A 129 2.89 -3.18 14.44
C THR A 129 3.65 -2.88 15.70
N SER A 130 3.24 -3.46 16.82
CA SER A 130 4.01 -3.39 18.06
C SER A 130 4.42 -4.77 18.53
N GLY A 131 5.60 -4.85 19.12
CA GLY A 131 6.14 -6.08 19.63
C GLY A 131 7.26 -5.85 20.62
N ARG A 132 7.79 -6.95 21.13
CA ARG A 132 9.03 -6.95 21.88
C ARG A 132 9.97 -7.99 21.31
N PHE A 133 11.25 -7.72 21.43
CA PHE A 133 12.29 -8.64 20.98
C PHE A 133 13.48 -8.65 21.94
N ARG A 134 14.25 -9.70 21.89
CA ARG A 134 15.57 -9.79 22.51
C ARG A 134 16.55 -10.49 21.59
N ILE A 135 17.83 -10.18 21.75
CA ILE A 135 18.91 -10.71 20.93
C ILE A 135 19.86 -11.48 21.84
N GLU A 136 20.21 -12.68 21.44
CA GLU A 136 21.23 -13.51 22.09
C GLU A 136 22.30 -13.90 21.06
N ASN A 137 23.55 -13.69 21.39
CA ASN A 137 24.71 -14.07 20.57
C ASN A 137 25.30 -15.37 21.11
N ASN A 138 25.20 -16.44 20.34
CA ASN A 138 25.80 -17.73 20.70
C ASN A 138 27.18 -17.95 20.07
N ARG A 139 27.87 -16.89 19.62
CA ARG A 139 29.18 -16.84 18.94
C ARG A 139 29.18 -17.37 17.50
N VAL A 140 28.24 -18.19 17.10
CA VAL A 140 28.11 -18.74 15.74
C VAL A 140 27.00 -18.05 14.97
N SER A 141 25.93 -17.72 15.70
CA SER A 141 24.72 -17.08 15.13
C SER A 141 24.06 -16.19 16.18
N TYR A 142 23.13 -15.36 15.70
CA TYR A 142 22.25 -14.61 16.58
C TYR A 142 20.92 -15.33 16.66
N ILE A 143 20.39 -15.44 17.90
CA ILE A 143 19.06 -15.91 18.19
C ILE A 143 18.22 -14.67 18.47
N ILE A 144 17.11 -14.52 17.78
CA ILE A 144 16.19 -13.41 17.94
C ILE A 144 14.85 -13.99 18.40
N ASP A 145 14.49 -13.71 19.66
CA ASP A 145 13.14 -13.97 20.14
C ASP A 145 12.29 -12.74 19.86
N LEU A 146 11.19 -12.93 19.16
CA LEU A 146 10.29 -11.85 18.76
C LEU A 146 8.86 -12.25 19.10
N GLU A 147 8.17 -11.36 19.80
CA GLU A 147 6.75 -11.51 20.14
C GLU A 147 5.97 -10.30 19.63
N THR A 148 5.08 -10.54 18.68
CA THR A 148 4.12 -9.52 18.24
C THR A 148 3.03 -9.37 19.30
N ARG A 149 2.72 -8.12 19.66
CA ARG A 149 1.73 -7.79 20.70
C ARG A 149 0.47 -7.18 20.13
N TYR A 150 0.60 -6.37 19.11
CA TYR A 150 -0.50 -5.66 18.49
C TYR A 150 -0.19 -5.40 17.03
N GLU A 151 -1.18 -5.67 16.21
CA GLU A 151 -1.17 -5.41 14.78
C GLU A 151 -2.49 -4.74 14.40
N ASN A 152 -2.43 -3.65 13.69
CA ASN A 152 -3.59 -2.96 13.12
C ASN A 152 -3.17 -2.17 11.88
N GLY A 153 -4.12 -1.64 11.15
CA GLY A 153 -3.82 -0.83 9.99
C GLY A 153 -5.07 -0.14 9.47
N ASP A 154 -4.85 0.92 8.70
CA ASP A 154 -5.87 1.59 7.92
C ASP A 154 -5.55 1.42 6.43
N THR A 155 -6.49 0.85 5.69
CA THR A 155 -6.35 0.55 4.26
C THR A 155 -6.67 1.73 3.36
N ASN A 156 -7.17 2.84 3.94
CA ASN A 156 -7.61 4.03 3.23
C ASN A 156 -6.89 5.31 3.67
N LEU A 157 -5.95 5.23 4.60
CA LEU A 157 -5.15 6.35 5.05
C LEU A 157 -3.69 6.18 4.60
N GLY A 158 -3.21 7.13 3.81
CA GLY A 158 -1.83 7.15 3.32
C GLY A 158 -1.49 8.47 2.66
N GLY A 159 -0.24 8.63 2.21
CA GLY A 159 0.26 9.87 1.60
C GLY A 159 -0.55 10.35 0.39
N ASN A 160 -1.10 9.43 -0.40
CA ASN A 160 -1.94 9.78 -1.55
C ASN A 160 -3.24 10.47 -1.13
N ASN A 161 -3.79 10.14 0.02
CA ASN A 161 -4.97 10.81 0.56
C ASN A 161 -4.66 12.26 0.93
N LEU A 162 -3.49 12.51 1.55
CA LEU A 162 -3.01 13.86 1.83
C LEU A 162 -2.80 14.67 0.56
N THR A 163 -2.10 14.08 -0.43
CA THR A 163 -1.88 14.72 -1.75
C THR A 163 -3.20 15.07 -2.41
N TYR A 164 -4.16 14.16 -2.39
CA TYR A 164 -5.48 14.41 -2.95
C TYR A 164 -6.19 15.57 -2.25
N ARG A 165 -6.17 15.62 -0.91
CA ARG A 165 -6.77 16.73 -0.15
C ARG A 165 -6.10 18.08 -0.45
N ILE A 166 -4.78 18.10 -0.57
CA ILE A 166 -4.05 19.32 -0.94
C ILE A 166 -4.46 19.78 -2.34
N LEU A 167 -4.57 18.87 -3.30
CA LEU A 167 -5.04 19.18 -4.65
C LEU A 167 -6.47 19.74 -4.66
N GLN A 168 -7.36 19.19 -3.83
CA GLN A 168 -8.72 19.72 -3.71
C GLN A 168 -8.72 21.12 -3.08
N LEU A 169 -7.88 21.36 -2.07
CA LEU A 169 -7.72 22.68 -1.47
C LEU A 169 -7.20 23.70 -2.49
N LEU A 170 -6.18 23.34 -3.26
CA LEU A 170 -5.63 24.19 -4.32
C LEU A 170 -6.70 24.49 -5.37
N LYS A 171 -7.49 23.49 -5.75
CA LYS A 171 -8.60 23.68 -6.69
C LYS A 171 -9.63 24.66 -6.17
N LEU A 172 -10.02 24.58 -4.88
CA LEU A 172 -10.92 25.53 -4.24
C LEU A 172 -10.37 26.95 -4.29
N ARG A 173 -9.11 27.13 -3.89
CA ARG A 173 -8.45 28.44 -3.89
C ARG A 173 -8.35 29.07 -5.27
N LEU A 174 -7.93 28.29 -6.26
CA LEU A 174 -7.87 28.77 -7.64
C LEU A 174 -9.25 29.17 -8.17
N THR A 175 -10.30 28.44 -7.79
CA THR A 175 -11.67 28.76 -8.19
C THR A 175 -12.14 30.07 -7.58
N GLU A 176 -11.88 30.31 -6.30
CA GLU A 176 -12.19 31.56 -5.61
C GLU A 176 -11.46 32.75 -6.28
N GLU A 177 -10.15 32.61 -6.53
CA GLU A 177 -9.33 33.64 -7.17
C GLU A 177 -9.76 33.95 -8.61
N LEU A 178 -10.23 32.95 -9.35
CA LEU A 178 -10.73 33.12 -10.71
C LEU A 178 -12.19 33.59 -10.79
N GLY A 179 -12.86 33.78 -9.63
CA GLY A 179 -14.23 34.27 -9.55
C GLY A 179 -15.29 33.26 -10.01
N PHE A 180 -14.94 31.96 -10.12
CA PHE A 180 -15.92 30.93 -10.41
C PHE A 180 -16.74 30.58 -9.14
N GLN A 181 -18.00 30.21 -9.34
CA GLN A 181 -18.79 29.71 -8.23
C GLN A 181 -18.27 28.35 -7.78
N THR A 182 -18.05 28.17 -6.49
CA THR A 182 -17.40 26.99 -5.91
C THR A 182 -18.12 25.69 -6.25
N LYS A 183 -19.43 25.72 -6.42
CA LYS A 183 -20.26 24.57 -6.82
C LYS A 183 -19.95 24.05 -8.21
N GLU A 184 -19.74 24.94 -9.17
CA GLU A 184 -19.47 24.58 -10.57
C GLU A 184 -18.04 24.07 -10.77
N ALA A 185 -17.09 24.65 -10.06
CA ALA A 185 -15.68 24.32 -10.23
C ALA A 185 -15.26 22.97 -9.62
N LEU A 186 -15.94 22.52 -8.59
CA LEU A 186 -15.61 21.28 -7.92
C LEU A 186 -16.29 20.04 -8.53
N PHE A 187 -17.29 20.23 -9.42
CA PHE A 187 -18.17 19.15 -9.89
C PHE A 187 -18.78 18.33 -8.73
N ILE A 188 -18.92 18.96 -7.57
CA ILE A 188 -19.55 18.37 -6.41
C ILE A 188 -21.07 18.61 -6.55
N GLY A 189 -21.71 17.78 -7.34
CA GLY A 189 -23.17 17.80 -7.40
C GLY A 189 -23.77 17.49 -6.03
N GLY A 190 -24.70 18.32 -5.56
CA GLY A 190 -25.48 18.06 -4.34
C GLY A 190 -24.98 18.70 -3.05
N ALA A 191 -24.10 19.71 -3.10
CA ALA A 191 -23.84 20.54 -1.91
C ALA A 191 -25.14 21.21 -1.45
N GLU A 192 -25.54 20.99 -0.19
CA GLU A 192 -26.70 21.64 0.39
C GLU A 192 -26.49 23.17 0.48
N GLU A 193 -27.54 23.93 0.20
CA GLU A 193 -27.47 25.40 0.35
C GLU A 193 -27.07 25.78 1.77
N GLY A 194 -26.02 26.57 1.89
CA GLY A 194 -25.54 27.10 3.16
C GLY A 194 -24.32 26.40 3.77
N LYS A 195 -23.85 25.28 3.21
CA LYS A 195 -22.60 24.63 3.64
C LYS A 195 -21.42 25.11 2.78
N SER A 196 -20.29 25.32 3.42
CA SER A 196 -19.06 25.65 2.69
C SER A 196 -18.63 24.44 1.85
N ALA A 197 -17.99 24.68 0.70
CA ALA A 197 -17.42 23.62 -0.11
C ALA A 197 -16.43 22.74 0.68
N TYR A 198 -15.85 23.27 1.73
CA TYR A 198 -14.96 22.62 2.67
C TYR A 198 -15.67 21.59 3.54
N GLU A 199 -16.80 21.97 4.15
CA GLU A 199 -17.62 21.09 4.99
C GLU A 199 -18.21 19.94 4.18
N GLU A 200 -18.61 20.20 2.93
CA GLU A 200 -19.10 19.18 2.03
C GLU A 200 -18.00 18.21 1.60
N LEU A 201 -16.78 18.70 1.35
CA LEU A 201 -15.62 17.85 1.03
C LEU A 201 -15.27 16.94 2.21
N GLU A 202 -15.26 17.47 3.42
CA GLU A 202 -14.99 16.75 4.65
C GLU A 202 -16.07 15.69 4.92
N ARG A 203 -17.33 16.04 4.80
CA ARG A 203 -18.46 15.11 4.94
C ARG A 203 -18.34 13.92 3.99
N ARG A 204 -18.05 14.14 2.71
CA ARG A 204 -17.89 13.09 1.70
C ARG A 204 -16.69 12.20 1.95
N TYR A 205 -15.63 12.76 2.51
CA TYR A 205 -14.48 11.96 2.89
C TYR A 205 -14.81 11.02 4.04
N LEU A 206 -15.49 11.50 5.07
CA LEU A 206 -15.92 10.69 6.20
C LEU A 206 -16.93 9.59 5.80
N GLN A 207 -17.83 9.89 4.87
CA GLN A 207 -18.80 8.91 4.35
C GLN A 207 -18.17 7.85 3.44
N ALA A 208 -17.02 8.11 2.83
CA ALA A 208 -16.31 7.11 2.02
C ALA A 208 -15.52 6.09 2.86
N GLU A 209 -15.48 6.26 4.17
CA GLU A 209 -14.85 5.35 5.13
C GLU A 209 -15.81 4.33 5.74
N GLU A 210 -17.15 4.47 5.55
CA GLU A 210 -18.17 3.48 5.91
C GLU A 210 -18.44 2.49 4.75
#